data_b2a31e91e4fd3f61e41e3cbfb7fe440c
#
_entry.id   b2a31e91e4fd3f61e41e3cbfb7fe440c
#
_cell.length_a   1.000
_cell.length_b   1.000
_cell.length_c   1.000
_cell.angle_alpha   90.00
_cell.angle_beta   90.00
_cell.angle_gamma   90.00
#
_symmetry.space_group_name_H-M   'P 1'
#
loop_
_entity.id
_entity.type
_entity.pdbx_description
1 polymer ?
#
loop_
_entity_poly.entity_id
_entity_poly.type
_entity_poly.pdbx_seq_one_letter_code
_entity_poly.pdbx_strand_id
1 'polypeptide(L)'
;MVDLIPYGSQIAPDGKLHWPESGMQMTVTGFDEVCAAARKTGRPDDPALPVITIPGFVLLKIIAYLERKLDPKSRDDAKDIEYWLRNFASGSHDARRFDLAELSGLAHEDYGTAGAVLLGTEVGKLASPEAAVYVDQFIRESEDIDSPFMNVMAYGQFEEAADKKRREGAALLAAFNKGYAHERA
;
A
#
# COMPACT_ATOMS: atom_id res chain seq x y z
N MET A 1 -20.38 -10.77 -7.55
CA MET A 1 -19.51 -11.97 -7.44
C MET A 1 -18.72 -11.79 -6.16
N VAL A 2 -18.55 -12.81 -5.34
CA VAL A 2 -17.73 -12.81 -4.12
C VAL A 2 -16.64 -13.84 -4.34
N ASP A 3 -15.39 -13.42 -4.21
CA ASP A 3 -14.24 -14.31 -4.29
C ASP A 3 -13.86 -14.76 -2.88
N LEU A 4 -13.67 -16.07 -2.70
CA LEU A 4 -13.23 -16.67 -1.46
C LEU A 4 -11.79 -17.15 -1.64
N ILE A 5 -10.88 -16.52 -0.90
CA ILE A 5 -9.45 -16.85 -0.97
C ILE A 5 -9.06 -17.50 0.36
N PRO A 6 -8.74 -18.80 0.38
CA PRO A 6 -8.19 -19.43 1.56
C PRO A 6 -6.74 -18.97 1.77
N TYR A 7 -6.31 -18.77 3.01
CA TYR A 7 -4.96 -18.36 3.36
C TYR A 7 -4.47 -19.04 4.66
N GLY A 8 -3.22 -18.80 5.03
CA GLY A 8 -2.59 -19.35 6.22
C GLY A 8 -1.63 -20.50 5.90
N SER A 9 -0.67 -20.73 6.79
CA SER A 9 0.45 -21.67 6.60
C SER A 9 0.04 -23.12 6.39
N GLN A 10 -1.16 -23.54 6.85
CA GLN A 10 -1.66 -24.89 6.62
C GLN A 10 -2.17 -25.10 5.19
N ILE A 11 -2.59 -24.03 4.53
CA ILE A 11 -3.19 -24.06 3.19
C ILE A 11 -2.15 -23.69 2.13
N ALA A 12 -1.28 -22.75 2.46
CA ALA A 12 -0.22 -22.24 1.61
C ALA A 12 1.12 -22.24 2.36
N PRO A 13 1.74 -23.40 2.58
CA PRO A 13 2.96 -23.52 3.39
C PRO A 13 4.18 -22.83 2.76
N ASP A 14 4.15 -22.60 1.45
CA ASP A 14 5.14 -21.85 0.67
C ASP A 14 4.73 -20.37 0.43
N GLY A 15 3.67 -19.92 1.10
CA GLY A 15 3.11 -18.58 0.91
C GLY A 15 2.36 -18.39 -0.40
N LYS A 16 2.06 -19.49 -1.14
CA LYS A 16 1.37 -19.44 -2.43
C LYS A 16 0.20 -20.39 -2.49
N LEU A 17 -0.91 -19.90 -2.99
CA LEU A 17 -2.02 -20.74 -3.41
C LEU A 17 -1.79 -21.23 -4.84
N HIS A 18 -2.06 -22.48 -5.06
CA HIS A 18 -1.96 -23.14 -6.35
C HIS A 18 -3.34 -23.66 -6.77
N TRP A 19 -3.78 -23.29 -7.97
CA TRP A 19 -4.99 -23.82 -8.57
C TRP A 19 -4.60 -24.90 -9.62
N PRO A 20 -4.67 -26.18 -9.28
CA PRO A 20 -4.18 -27.25 -10.16
C PRO A 20 -4.84 -27.26 -11.53
N GLU A 21 -6.13 -26.93 -11.59
CA GLU A 21 -6.92 -26.95 -12.83
C GLU A 21 -6.51 -25.87 -13.83
N SER A 22 -6.12 -24.69 -13.35
CA SER A 22 -5.74 -23.54 -14.19
C SER A 22 -4.24 -23.31 -14.26
N GLY A 23 -3.45 -23.95 -13.39
CA GLY A 23 -2.05 -23.65 -13.20
C GLY A 23 -1.77 -22.27 -12.57
N MET A 24 -2.81 -21.56 -12.18
CA MET A 24 -2.68 -20.22 -11.58
C MET A 24 -2.05 -20.32 -10.20
N GLN A 25 -1.20 -19.37 -9.90
CA GLN A 25 -0.59 -19.19 -8.59
C GLN A 25 -0.88 -17.76 -8.08
N MET A 26 -1.05 -17.61 -6.78
CA MET A 26 -1.22 -16.33 -6.12
C MET A 26 -0.50 -16.35 -4.77
N THR A 27 0.29 -15.34 -4.47
CA THR A 27 0.84 -15.18 -3.13
C THR A 27 -0.25 -14.83 -2.13
N VAL A 28 -0.13 -15.38 -0.93
CA VAL A 28 -0.95 -15.00 0.24
C VAL A 28 -0.10 -14.34 1.33
N THR A 29 1.13 -13.97 1.01
CA THR A 29 1.99 -13.17 1.88
C THR A 29 1.26 -11.89 2.28
N GLY A 30 1.31 -11.53 3.55
CA GLY A 30 0.62 -10.35 4.09
C GLY A 30 -0.83 -10.58 4.52
N PHE A 31 -1.47 -11.70 4.14
CA PHE A 31 -2.87 -11.94 4.50
C PHE A 31 -3.06 -12.17 6.01
N ASP A 32 -2.17 -12.90 6.65
CA ASP A 32 -2.26 -13.19 8.09
C ASP A 32 -2.21 -11.89 8.90
N GLU A 33 -1.27 -10.99 8.62
CA GLU A 33 -1.09 -9.71 9.30
C GLU A 33 -2.28 -8.78 9.03
N VAL A 34 -2.69 -8.69 7.78
CA VAL A 34 -3.79 -7.82 7.37
C VAL A 34 -5.12 -8.27 7.97
N CYS A 35 -5.37 -9.56 8.01
CA CYS A 35 -6.58 -10.11 8.63
C CYS A 35 -6.54 -9.99 10.16
N ALA A 36 -5.38 -10.17 10.79
CA ALA A 36 -5.21 -9.97 12.22
C ALA A 36 -5.45 -8.50 12.64
N ALA A 37 -5.05 -7.55 11.79
CA ALA A 37 -5.26 -6.12 12.01
C ALA A 37 -6.64 -5.61 11.54
N ALA A 38 -7.50 -6.47 11.00
CA ALA A 38 -8.82 -6.10 10.50
C ALA A 38 -9.70 -5.55 11.63
N ARG A 39 -10.46 -4.49 11.33
CA ARG A 39 -11.39 -3.88 12.26
C ARG A 39 -12.77 -4.49 12.10
N LYS A 40 -13.40 -4.84 13.20
CA LYS A 40 -14.80 -5.27 13.16
C LYS A 40 -15.69 -4.06 12.90
N THR A 41 -16.50 -4.16 11.87
CA THR A 41 -17.50 -3.17 11.52
C THR A 41 -18.88 -3.82 11.59
N GLY A 42 -19.89 -3.07 11.93
CA GLY A 42 -21.27 -3.53 12.03
C GLY A 42 -22.08 -2.65 12.99
N ARG A 43 -23.40 -2.77 12.92
CA ARG A 43 -24.28 -2.23 13.95
C ARG A 43 -24.26 -3.18 15.14
N PRO A 44 -24.68 -2.74 16.35
CA PRO A 44 -24.69 -3.56 17.56
C PRO A 44 -25.44 -4.90 17.40
N ASP A 45 -26.45 -4.93 16.52
CA ASP A 45 -27.33 -6.08 16.31
C ASP A 45 -26.96 -6.92 15.06
N ASP A 46 -25.95 -6.49 14.27
CA ASP A 46 -25.49 -7.20 13.08
C ASP A 46 -24.22 -8.02 13.37
N PRO A 47 -24.01 -9.16 12.69
CA PRO A 47 -22.74 -9.88 12.79
C PRO A 47 -21.60 -8.96 12.35
N ALA A 48 -20.67 -8.68 13.26
CA ALA A 48 -19.53 -7.83 12.98
C ALA A 48 -18.61 -8.47 11.94
N LEU A 49 -18.51 -7.86 10.77
CA LEU A 49 -17.62 -8.31 9.71
C LEU A 49 -16.21 -7.70 9.90
N PRO A 50 -15.16 -8.51 9.82
CA PRO A 50 -13.80 -7.99 9.78
C PRO A 50 -13.56 -7.27 8.44
N VAL A 51 -13.13 -6.01 8.50
CA VAL A 51 -12.76 -5.21 7.32
C VAL A 51 -11.30 -4.82 7.46
N ILE A 52 -10.51 -5.08 6.43
CA ILE A 52 -9.10 -4.74 6.42
C ILE A 52 -8.90 -3.24 6.55
N THR A 53 -7.82 -2.85 7.20
CA THR A 53 -7.44 -1.44 7.34
C THR A 53 -6.88 -0.89 6.03
N ILE A 54 -6.86 0.44 5.87
CA ILE A 54 -6.24 1.07 4.69
C ILE A 54 -4.76 0.69 4.55
N PRO A 55 -3.91 0.73 5.61
CA PRO A 55 -2.54 0.24 5.52
C PRO A 55 -2.44 -1.23 5.07
N GLY A 56 -3.34 -2.09 5.57
CA GLY A 56 -3.42 -3.48 5.14
C GLY A 56 -3.80 -3.61 3.66
N PHE A 57 -4.78 -2.84 3.20
CA PHE A 57 -5.13 -2.79 1.79
C PHE A 57 -3.95 -2.36 0.91
N VAL A 58 -3.23 -1.30 1.31
CA VAL A 58 -2.06 -0.80 0.56
C VAL A 58 -0.93 -1.84 0.55
N LEU A 59 -0.68 -2.52 1.66
CA LEU A 59 0.31 -3.61 1.72
C LEU A 59 -0.01 -4.71 0.70
N LEU A 60 -1.26 -5.20 0.68
CA LEU A 60 -1.68 -6.22 -0.29
C LEU A 60 -1.62 -5.70 -1.74
N LYS A 61 -1.90 -4.41 -1.98
CA LYS A 61 -1.78 -3.80 -3.31
C LYS A 61 -0.34 -3.67 -3.79
N ILE A 62 0.60 -3.38 -2.89
CA ILE A 62 2.03 -3.38 -3.20
C ILE A 62 2.48 -4.78 -3.64
N ILE A 63 2.11 -5.81 -2.88
CA ILE A 63 2.44 -7.20 -3.21
C ILE A 63 1.83 -7.59 -4.57
N ALA A 64 0.54 -7.33 -4.77
CA ALA A 64 -0.15 -7.63 -6.02
C ALA A 64 0.46 -6.89 -7.23
N TYR A 65 0.82 -5.61 -7.07
CA TYR A 65 1.49 -4.81 -8.10
C TYR A 65 2.80 -5.46 -8.56
N LEU A 66 3.63 -5.87 -7.61
CA LEU A 66 4.92 -6.50 -7.91
C LEU A 66 4.77 -7.87 -8.58
N GLU A 67 3.78 -8.65 -8.20
CA GLU A 67 3.52 -9.95 -8.81
C GLU A 67 2.93 -9.85 -10.22
N ARG A 68 2.14 -8.80 -10.48
CA ARG A 68 1.42 -8.61 -11.75
C ARG A 68 2.11 -7.67 -12.73
N LYS A 69 3.42 -7.44 -12.62
CA LYS A 69 4.17 -6.45 -13.43
C LYS A 69 3.87 -6.46 -14.94
N LEU A 70 3.54 -7.61 -15.51
CA LEU A 70 3.22 -7.79 -16.93
C LEU A 70 1.73 -7.87 -17.23
N ASP A 71 0.87 -7.81 -16.21
CA ASP A 71 -0.59 -7.86 -16.36
C ASP A 71 -1.15 -6.42 -16.41
N PRO A 72 -2.10 -6.10 -17.30
CA PRO A 72 -2.81 -4.83 -17.29
C PRO A 72 -3.42 -4.43 -15.93
N LYS A 73 -3.76 -5.41 -15.09
CA LYS A 73 -4.29 -5.19 -13.74
C LYS A 73 -3.28 -4.54 -12.79
N SER A 74 -1.96 -4.65 -13.05
CA SER A 74 -0.95 -3.95 -12.25
C SER A 74 -1.14 -2.44 -12.26
N ARG A 75 -1.71 -1.88 -13.34
CA ARG A 75 -2.06 -0.46 -13.41
C ARG A 75 -3.15 -0.08 -12.41
N ASP A 76 -4.13 -0.93 -12.18
CA ASP A 76 -5.19 -0.65 -11.22
C ASP A 76 -4.65 -0.76 -9.79
N ASP A 77 -3.78 -1.72 -9.52
CA ASP A 77 -3.08 -1.82 -8.24
C ASP A 77 -2.23 -0.57 -7.97
N ALA A 78 -1.49 -0.07 -8.97
CA ALA A 78 -0.71 1.16 -8.86
C ALA A 78 -1.57 2.41 -8.60
N LYS A 79 -2.74 2.53 -9.26
CA LYS A 79 -3.69 3.62 -9.01
C LYS A 79 -4.26 3.59 -7.59
N ASP A 80 -4.56 2.40 -7.07
CA ASP A 80 -5.04 2.23 -5.71
C ASP A 80 -3.98 2.66 -4.69
N ILE A 81 -2.70 2.30 -4.92
CA ILE A 81 -1.58 2.74 -4.10
C ILE A 81 -1.44 4.28 -4.16
N GLU A 82 -1.42 4.86 -5.39
CA GLU A 82 -1.34 6.31 -5.57
C GLU A 82 -2.46 7.03 -4.82
N TYR A 83 -3.70 6.54 -4.99
CA TYR A 83 -4.86 7.14 -4.33
C TYR A 83 -4.64 7.26 -2.81
N TRP A 84 -4.16 6.21 -2.17
CA TRP A 84 -3.95 6.23 -0.73
C TRP A 84 -2.69 6.99 -0.30
N LEU A 85 -1.63 7.01 -1.09
CA LEU A 85 -0.49 7.91 -0.86
C LEU A 85 -0.95 9.38 -0.78
N ARG A 86 -1.90 9.79 -1.62
CA ARG A 86 -2.45 11.17 -1.63
C ARG A 86 -3.49 11.43 -0.55
N ASN A 87 -4.31 10.43 -0.23
CA ASN A 87 -5.57 10.67 0.48
C ASN A 87 -5.65 10.05 1.87
N PHE A 88 -4.64 9.31 2.33
CA PHE A 88 -4.70 8.58 3.60
C PHE A 88 -5.06 9.46 4.79
N ALA A 89 -4.61 10.69 4.81
CA ALA A 89 -4.88 11.64 5.87
C ALA A 89 -5.68 12.87 5.40
N SER A 90 -6.43 12.78 4.30
CA SER A 90 -7.24 13.90 3.77
C SER A 90 -8.57 14.10 4.48
N GLY A 91 -8.94 13.24 5.43
CA GLY A 91 -10.15 13.38 6.23
C GLY A 91 -9.98 14.34 7.41
N SER A 92 -11.07 15.00 7.81
CA SER A 92 -11.12 15.92 8.97
C SER A 92 -10.81 15.25 10.32
N HIS A 93 -10.52 13.96 10.34
CA HIS A 93 -10.44 13.14 11.54
C HIS A 93 -9.04 12.63 11.89
N ASP A 94 -8.01 12.91 11.10
CA ASP A 94 -6.68 12.40 11.39
C ASP A 94 -5.77 13.45 12.01
N ALA A 95 -6.04 13.76 13.30
CA ALA A 95 -5.18 14.62 14.12
C ALA A 95 -3.75 14.07 14.25
N ARG A 96 -3.52 12.76 13.97
CA ARG A 96 -2.21 12.12 14.05
C ARG A 96 -1.18 12.72 13.08
N ARG A 97 -1.62 13.44 12.04
CA ARG A 97 -0.71 14.23 11.19
C ARG A 97 0.15 15.20 11.99
N PHE A 98 -0.40 15.70 13.09
CA PHE A 98 0.28 16.68 13.94
C PHE A 98 1.21 16.00 14.94
N ASP A 99 0.89 14.77 15.35
CA ASP A 99 1.70 13.98 16.27
C ASP A 99 2.96 13.43 15.57
N LEU A 100 2.91 13.27 14.26
CA LEU A 100 4.06 12.89 13.44
C LEU A 100 4.97 14.07 13.05
N ALA A 101 4.70 15.28 13.56
CA ALA A 101 5.53 16.46 13.27
C ALA A 101 7.01 16.25 13.67
N GLU A 102 7.26 15.50 14.76
CA GLU A 102 8.61 15.14 15.19
C GLU A 102 9.31 14.18 14.22
N LEU A 103 8.55 13.27 13.59
CA LEU A 103 9.08 12.34 12.59
C LEU A 103 9.36 13.02 11.26
N SER A 104 8.70 14.12 10.99
CA SER A 104 8.62 14.55 9.62
C SER A 104 9.41 15.79 9.34
N GLY A 105 9.83 16.64 10.22
CA GLY A 105 10.35 17.95 9.75
C GLY A 105 9.58 18.50 8.51
N LEU A 106 8.80 17.61 7.85
CA LEU A 106 7.93 17.84 6.69
C LEU A 106 6.52 18.28 7.08
N ALA A 107 6.07 17.99 8.31
CA ALA A 107 4.70 18.32 8.74
C ALA A 107 4.46 19.84 8.83
N HIS A 108 5.51 20.61 8.99
CA HIS A 108 5.40 22.08 9.00
C HIS A 108 5.55 22.70 7.60
N GLU A 109 6.13 21.97 6.64
CA GLU A 109 6.44 22.51 5.31
C GLU A 109 5.50 22.00 4.22
N ASP A 110 5.00 20.76 4.34
CA ASP A 110 4.10 20.18 3.34
C ASP A 110 3.08 19.21 3.94
N TYR A 111 1.91 19.71 4.25
CA TYR A 111 0.77 18.89 4.69
C TYR A 111 0.32 17.85 3.64
N GLY A 112 0.68 18.07 2.37
CA GLY A 112 0.33 17.15 1.28
C GLY A 112 1.01 15.80 1.40
N THR A 113 2.21 15.75 1.98
CA THR A 113 3.00 14.52 2.13
C THR A 113 2.88 13.88 3.51
N ALA A 114 2.38 14.59 4.52
CA ALA A 114 2.23 14.07 5.89
C ALA A 114 1.39 12.79 5.95
N GLY A 115 0.35 12.69 5.12
CA GLY A 115 -0.47 11.49 5.01
C GLY A 115 0.31 10.28 4.50
N ALA A 116 1.23 10.49 3.56
CA ALA A 116 2.06 9.41 3.03
C ALA A 116 3.09 8.93 4.07
N VAL A 117 3.68 9.85 4.88
CA VAL A 117 4.55 9.46 6.01
C VAL A 117 3.78 8.57 6.99
N LEU A 118 2.58 8.99 7.39
CA LEU A 118 1.73 8.22 8.30
C LEU A 118 1.37 6.84 7.72
N LEU A 119 1.00 6.79 6.44
CA LEU A 119 0.71 5.52 5.77
C LEU A 119 1.91 4.59 5.77
N GLY A 120 3.11 5.12 5.49
CA GLY A 120 4.35 4.35 5.54
C GLY A 120 4.63 3.78 6.93
N THR A 121 4.47 4.58 7.98
CA THR A 121 4.61 4.14 9.38
C THR A 121 3.63 3.00 9.70
N GLU A 122 2.36 3.15 9.34
CA GLU A 122 1.35 2.12 9.61
C GLU A 122 1.58 0.83 8.81
N VAL A 123 2.06 0.94 7.57
CA VAL A 123 2.47 -0.23 6.76
C VAL A 123 3.71 -0.89 7.38
N GLY A 124 4.69 -0.11 7.86
CA GLY A 124 5.88 -0.61 8.54
C GLY A 124 5.56 -1.40 9.80
N LYS A 125 4.60 -0.94 10.61
CA LYS A 125 4.10 -1.66 11.80
C LYS A 125 3.42 -2.97 11.46
N LEU A 126 2.74 -3.01 10.32
CA LEU A 126 1.93 -4.15 9.92
C LEU A 126 2.73 -5.24 9.22
N ALA A 127 3.73 -4.86 8.42
CA ALA A 127 4.44 -5.78 7.55
C ALA A 127 5.31 -6.77 8.35
N SER A 128 5.06 -8.08 8.18
CA SER A 128 5.99 -9.13 8.61
C SER A 128 7.33 -9.02 7.88
N PRO A 129 8.37 -9.73 8.33
CA PRO A 129 9.63 -9.79 7.61
C PRO A 129 9.47 -10.21 6.13
N GLU A 130 8.59 -11.16 5.86
CA GLU A 130 8.30 -11.66 4.52
C GLU A 130 7.58 -10.61 3.66
N ALA A 131 6.59 -9.95 4.21
CA ALA A 131 5.85 -8.89 3.52
C ALA A 131 6.72 -7.63 3.31
N ALA A 132 7.64 -7.35 4.24
CA ALA A 132 8.58 -6.23 4.14
C ALA A 132 9.48 -6.32 2.90
N VAL A 133 9.88 -7.52 2.49
CA VAL A 133 10.68 -7.71 1.26
C VAL A 133 9.99 -7.11 0.04
N TYR A 134 8.66 -7.25 -0.05
CA TYR A 134 7.87 -6.66 -1.13
C TYR A 134 7.81 -5.14 -1.04
N VAL A 135 7.64 -4.59 0.16
CA VAL A 135 7.60 -3.13 0.34
C VAL A 135 8.95 -2.51 -0.01
N ASP A 136 10.06 -3.10 0.45
CA ASP A 136 11.42 -2.66 0.14
C ASP A 136 11.70 -2.73 -1.37
N GLN A 137 11.24 -3.79 -2.03
CA GLN A 137 11.35 -3.94 -3.47
C GLN A 137 10.52 -2.88 -4.19
N PHE A 138 9.28 -2.65 -3.79
CA PHE A 138 8.41 -1.63 -4.37
C PHE A 138 9.02 -0.24 -4.28
N ILE A 139 9.51 0.16 -3.10
CA ILE A 139 10.17 1.46 -2.88
C ILE A 139 11.34 1.59 -3.85
N ARG A 140 12.27 0.63 -3.82
CA ARG A 140 13.48 0.65 -4.66
C ARG A 140 13.19 0.72 -6.16
N GLU A 141 12.18 -0.02 -6.65
CA GLU A 141 11.81 -0.04 -8.07
C GLU A 141 11.03 1.19 -8.51
N SER A 142 10.42 1.92 -7.57
CA SER A 142 9.58 3.08 -7.84
C SER A 142 10.27 4.41 -7.54
N GLU A 143 11.50 4.43 -7.03
CA GLU A 143 12.26 5.67 -6.75
C GLU A 143 12.60 6.46 -8.02
N ASP A 144 12.81 5.76 -9.14
CA ASP A 144 13.08 6.41 -10.42
C ASP A 144 11.83 7.12 -10.92
N ILE A 145 11.99 8.40 -11.29
CA ILE A 145 10.90 9.23 -11.83
C ILE A 145 10.32 8.67 -13.14
N ASP A 146 11.08 7.88 -13.86
CA ASP A 146 10.67 7.21 -15.10
C ASP A 146 10.21 5.76 -14.87
N SER A 147 10.09 5.35 -13.61
CA SER A 147 9.62 4.00 -13.26
C SER A 147 8.22 3.71 -13.81
N PRO A 148 7.87 2.44 -14.03
CA PRO A 148 6.52 2.06 -14.42
C PRO A 148 5.43 2.59 -13.48
N PHE A 149 5.71 2.65 -12.17
CA PHE A 149 4.80 3.19 -11.18
C PHE A 149 4.55 4.68 -11.39
N MET A 150 5.60 5.49 -11.56
CA MET A 150 5.48 6.93 -11.81
C MET A 150 4.79 7.23 -13.16
N ASN A 151 5.00 6.38 -14.15
CA ASN A 151 4.32 6.50 -15.45
C ASN A 151 2.82 6.22 -15.34
N VAL A 152 2.38 5.33 -14.44
CA VAL A 152 0.94 5.15 -14.16
C VAL A 152 0.33 6.42 -13.56
N MET A 153 1.03 7.08 -12.65
CA MET A 153 0.58 8.36 -12.05
C MET A 153 0.41 9.49 -13.09
N ALA A 154 1.24 9.48 -14.11
CA ALA A 154 1.23 10.47 -15.18
C ALA A 154 0.29 10.12 -16.35
N TYR A 155 -0.31 8.93 -16.33
CA TYR A 155 -1.08 8.41 -17.46
C TYR A 155 -2.25 9.32 -17.85
N GLY A 156 -2.36 9.58 -19.16
CA GLY A 156 -3.43 10.41 -19.72
C GLY A 156 -3.24 11.93 -19.59
N GLN A 157 -2.07 12.37 -19.11
CA GLN A 157 -1.69 13.78 -19.01
C GLN A 157 -0.85 14.22 -20.22
N PHE A 158 -0.91 15.52 -20.55
CA PHE A 158 0.06 16.14 -21.46
C PHE A 158 1.44 16.23 -20.79
N GLU A 159 2.53 16.33 -21.57
CA GLU A 159 3.91 16.17 -21.13
C GLU A 159 4.26 17.00 -19.89
N GLU A 160 3.97 18.30 -19.88
CA GLU A 160 4.23 19.17 -18.73
C GLU A 160 3.45 18.76 -17.47
N ALA A 161 2.18 18.40 -17.64
CA ALA A 161 1.35 17.92 -16.54
C ALA A 161 1.78 16.52 -16.06
N ALA A 162 2.25 15.67 -16.97
CA ALA A 162 2.80 14.37 -16.67
C ALA A 162 4.06 14.47 -15.80
N ASP A 163 4.98 15.37 -16.15
CA ASP A 163 6.20 15.62 -15.37
C ASP A 163 5.89 16.16 -13.97
N LYS A 164 4.91 17.04 -13.87
CA LYS A 164 4.45 17.53 -12.57
C LYS A 164 3.91 16.37 -11.74
N LYS A 165 3.08 15.50 -12.32
CA LYS A 165 2.50 14.34 -11.64
C LYS A 165 3.56 13.34 -11.18
N ARG A 166 4.57 13.06 -11.99
CA ARG A 166 5.69 12.20 -11.61
C ARG A 166 6.46 12.78 -10.43
N ARG A 167 6.77 14.08 -10.44
CA ARG A 167 7.43 14.74 -9.30
C ARG A 167 6.61 14.72 -8.02
N GLU A 168 5.31 14.98 -8.11
CA GLU A 168 4.41 14.83 -6.96
C GLU A 168 4.39 13.39 -6.44
N GLY A 169 4.33 12.40 -7.33
CA GLY A 169 4.39 10.99 -6.99
C GLY A 169 5.69 10.61 -6.28
N ALA A 170 6.84 11.09 -6.80
CA ALA A 170 8.14 10.86 -6.19
C ALA A 170 8.22 11.46 -4.77
N ALA A 171 7.67 12.65 -4.56
CA ALA A 171 7.62 13.27 -3.23
C ALA A 171 6.74 12.46 -2.25
N LEU A 172 5.60 11.96 -2.71
CA LEU A 172 4.72 11.10 -1.89
C LEU A 172 5.40 9.76 -1.55
N LEU A 173 6.08 9.14 -2.51
CA LEU A 173 6.79 7.89 -2.28
C LEU A 173 7.98 8.08 -1.31
N ALA A 174 8.73 9.16 -1.45
CA ALA A 174 9.81 9.51 -0.52
C ALA A 174 9.28 9.73 0.90
N ALA A 175 8.13 10.39 1.04
CA ALA A 175 7.46 10.58 2.32
C ALA A 175 6.98 9.24 2.93
N PHE A 176 6.37 8.38 2.11
CA PHE A 176 5.99 7.02 2.52
C PHE A 176 7.22 6.22 3.01
N ASN A 177 8.31 6.23 2.23
CA ASN A 177 9.54 5.53 2.59
C ASN A 177 10.11 6.06 3.92
N LYS A 178 10.07 7.37 4.16
CA LYS A 178 10.53 7.95 5.43
C LYS A 178 9.77 7.39 6.63
N GLY A 179 8.44 7.31 6.55
CA GLY A 179 7.62 6.73 7.61
C GLY A 179 7.85 5.23 7.79
N TYR A 180 7.92 4.51 6.70
CA TYR A 180 8.17 3.07 6.68
C TYR A 180 9.54 2.71 7.26
N ALA A 181 10.60 3.38 6.83
CA ALA A 181 11.96 3.12 7.31
C ALA A 181 12.13 3.47 8.80
N HIS A 182 11.47 4.54 9.28
CA HIS A 182 11.50 4.89 10.70
C HIS A 182 10.95 3.78 11.59
N GLU A 183 9.88 3.14 11.17
CA GLU A 183 9.23 2.08 11.97
C GLU A 183 10.00 0.75 11.93
N ARG A 184 10.87 0.59 10.94
CA ARG A 184 11.65 -0.64 10.74
C ARG A 184 13.11 -0.54 11.19
N ALA A 185 13.55 0.63 11.67
CA ALA A 185 14.89 0.85 12.23
C ALA A 185 15.02 0.29 13.65
#